data_e3c0ff6e874ce63d3b6d38d9db7a9968
#
_entry.id   e3c0ff6e874ce63d3b6d38d9db7a9968
#
_cell.length_a   1.000
_cell.length_b   1.000
_cell.length_c   1.000
_cell.angle_alpha   90.00
_cell.angle_beta   90.00
_cell.angle_gamma   90.00
#
_symmetry.space_group_name_H-M   'P 1'
#
loop_
_entity.id
_entity.type
_entity.pdbx_description
1 polymer ?
#
loop_
_entity_poly.entity_id
_entity_poly.type
_entity_poly.pdbx_seq_one_letter_code
_entity_poly.pdbx_strand_id
1 'polypeptide(L)'
;MDEFASARLVALVQRSLAGEGIQVAAPTAAGALLPFEAKRRFLRAVARDHGLLPLLRAGSLMAASPADPAVSALLGAAGPGDLFGRWQRLEAFTHSRHRVVMRECGAGHAVVEHVGPRGRPPEPAEDAVVLGVLTALLALTGARDLTVGAGYGEVSTVFAAGAVRAAPPRHGGGLWRFTWSGTAPPVPSNPARTGTDVVARTRVLLGADLARRWTLPVLAAELGLPVRSLQRRLTEVGGFSHLLGELRAEAAAALLLDDAHSIGVIGFACGYADQPHFTRHFRLRTAMTPAAYRSAFRRSDAHQSGATARTARPHGAARSRTA
;
A
#
# COMPACT_ATOMS: atom_id res chain seq x y z
N MET A 1 26.15 1.52 4.27
CA MET A 1 24.82 0.88 4.01
C MET A 1 24.28 1.55 2.76
N ASP A 2 24.08 0.78 1.69
CA ASP A 2 23.61 1.34 0.43
C ASP A 2 22.19 1.89 0.58
N GLU A 3 21.96 3.10 0.08
CA GLU A 3 20.64 3.72 0.08
C GLU A 3 19.73 2.98 -0.90
N PHE A 4 18.50 2.67 -0.47
CA PHE A 4 17.54 1.89 -1.25
C PHE A 4 16.16 2.54 -1.34
N ALA A 5 15.37 2.11 -2.32
CA ALA A 5 13.98 2.54 -2.53
C ALA A 5 13.12 1.36 -3.03
N SER A 6 11.80 1.51 -2.97
CA SER A 6 10.84 0.52 -3.44
C SER A 6 10.86 0.40 -4.96
N ALA A 7 11.15 -0.80 -5.48
CA ALA A 7 11.00 -1.12 -6.90
C ALA A 7 9.53 -1.09 -7.35
N ARG A 8 8.61 -1.45 -6.45
CA ARG A 8 7.15 -1.44 -6.72
C ARG A 8 6.60 -0.04 -6.93
N LEU A 9 7.11 0.96 -6.17
CA LEU A 9 6.72 2.35 -6.38
C LEU A 9 7.11 2.81 -7.79
N VAL A 10 8.32 2.49 -8.25
CA VAL A 10 8.76 2.82 -9.60
C VAL A 10 7.91 2.12 -10.66
N ALA A 11 7.60 0.84 -10.48
CA ALA A 11 6.72 0.10 -11.38
C ALA A 11 5.28 0.65 -11.40
N LEU A 12 4.76 1.13 -10.27
CA LEU A 12 3.47 1.82 -10.20
C LEU A 12 3.48 3.09 -11.03
N VAL A 13 4.50 3.94 -10.85
CA VAL A 13 4.68 5.18 -11.61
C VAL A 13 4.78 4.86 -13.11
N GLN A 14 5.59 3.89 -13.50
CA GLN A 14 5.76 3.50 -14.90
C GLN A 14 4.44 3.04 -15.54
N ARG A 15 3.64 2.23 -14.84
CA ARG A 15 2.32 1.81 -15.34
C ARG A 15 1.35 2.99 -15.48
N SER A 16 1.37 3.93 -14.52
CA SER A 16 0.55 5.13 -14.60
C SER A 16 0.89 5.96 -15.82
N LEU A 17 2.18 6.19 -16.06
CA LEU A 17 2.68 6.91 -17.22
C LEU A 17 2.30 6.23 -18.53
N ALA A 18 2.45 4.91 -18.61
CA ALA A 18 2.04 4.13 -19.78
C ALA A 18 0.53 4.25 -20.07
N GLY A 19 -0.31 4.30 -19.04
CA GLY A 19 -1.74 4.56 -19.16
C GLY A 19 -2.09 5.96 -19.69
N GLU A 20 -1.19 6.93 -19.50
CA GLU A 20 -1.29 8.29 -20.07
C GLU A 20 -0.56 8.41 -21.43
N GLY A 21 -0.10 7.29 -22.02
CA GLY A 21 0.64 7.27 -23.29
C GLY A 21 2.12 7.70 -23.16
N ILE A 22 2.62 7.87 -21.95
CA ILE A 22 4.00 8.31 -21.67
C ILE A 22 4.91 7.08 -21.50
N GLN A 23 5.86 6.93 -22.42
CA GLN A 23 6.84 5.83 -22.39
C GLN A 23 8.17 6.31 -21.80
N VAL A 24 8.50 5.81 -20.60
CA VAL A 24 9.78 6.09 -19.93
C VAL A 24 10.42 4.79 -19.49
N ALA A 25 11.69 4.61 -19.80
CA ALA A 25 12.45 3.45 -19.35
C ALA A 25 12.62 3.48 -17.82
N ALA A 26 12.04 2.50 -17.15
CA ALA A 26 12.22 2.34 -15.71
C ALA A 26 13.50 1.54 -15.40
N PRO A 27 14.14 1.79 -14.24
CA PRO A 27 15.28 1.01 -13.82
C PRO A 27 14.85 -0.44 -13.55
N THR A 28 15.67 -1.38 -14.04
CA THR A 28 15.47 -2.81 -13.79
C THR A 28 15.81 -3.13 -12.33
N ALA A 29 14.94 -3.85 -11.64
CA ALA A 29 15.15 -4.32 -10.28
C ALA A 29 15.12 -5.86 -10.26
N ALA A 30 16.09 -6.46 -9.60
CA ALA A 30 16.14 -7.91 -9.40
C ALA A 30 15.27 -8.41 -8.23
N GLY A 31 14.54 -7.51 -7.54
CA GLY A 31 13.73 -7.81 -6.35
C GLY A 31 12.86 -6.64 -5.93
N ALA A 32 12.45 -6.63 -4.66
CA ALA A 32 11.54 -5.63 -4.10
C ALA A 32 12.18 -4.24 -3.90
N LEU A 33 13.49 -4.15 -3.90
CA LEU A 33 14.26 -2.93 -3.70
C LEU A 33 15.16 -2.63 -4.90
N LEU A 34 15.47 -1.36 -5.08
CA LEU A 34 16.42 -0.85 -6.08
C LEU A 34 17.29 0.26 -5.45
N PRO A 35 18.45 0.56 -6.05
CA PRO A 35 19.28 1.68 -5.60
C PRO A 35 18.50 2.98 -5.61
N PHE A 36 18.63 3.74 -4.53
CA PHE A 36 17.91 5.01 -4.35
C PHE A 36 18.13 5.99 -5.51
N GLU A 37 19.37 6.13 -5.97
CA GLU A 37 19.71 7.03 -7.08
C GLU A 37 19.11 6.56 -8.43
N ALA A 38 18.83 5.28 -8.61
CA ALA A 38 18.13 4.78 -9.79
C ALA A 38 16.67 5.25 -9.82
N LYS A 39 15.97 5.18 -8.68
CA LYS A 39 14.62 5.78 -8.52
C LYS A 39 14.67 7.29 -8.82
N ARG A 40 15.63 7.97 -8.24
CA ARG A 40 15.75 9.42 -8.34
C ARG A 40 15.97 9.90 -9.77
N ARG A 41 16.88 9.25 -10.49
CA ARG A 41 17.12 9.53 -11.92
C ARG A 41 15.87 9.32 -12.77
N PHE A 42 15.13 8.24 -12.51
CA PHE A 42 13.88 7.96 -13.20
C PHE A 42 12.85 9.06 -12.95
N LEU A 43 12.59 9.43 -11.69
CA LEU A 43 11.62 10.46 -11.34
C LEU A 43 12.01 11.84 -11.87
N ARG A 44 13.30 12.18 -11.84
CA ARG A 44 13.82 13.44 -12.45
C ARG A 44 13.59 13.49 -13.96
N ALA A 45 13.82 12.38 -14.66
CA ALA A 45 13.57 12.31 -16.09
C ALA A 45 12.08 12.56 -16.39
N VAL A 46 11.17 11.90 -15.68
CA VAL A 46 9.73 12.14 -15.83
C VAL A 46 9.37 13.60 -15.53
N ALA A 47 9.87 14.16 -14.43
CA ALA A 47 9.56 15.55 -14.04
C ALA A 47 10.10 16.60 -15.03
N ARG A 48 11.27 16.34 -15.61
CA ARG A 48 11.89 17.21 -16.62
C ARG A 48 11.09 17.19 -17.92
N ASP A 49 10.71 16.00 -18.41
CA ASP A 49 10.17 15.79 -19.74
C ASP A 49 8.63 15.94 -19.77
N HIS A 50 7.93 15.67 -18.66
CA HIS A 50 6.47 15.62 -18.58
C HIS A 50 5.90 16.43 -17.40
N GLY A 51 6.73 17.05 -16.56
CA GLY A 51 6.30 17.81 -15.39
C GLY A 51 5.94 16.90 -14.19
N LEU A 52 5.36 17.52 -13.14
CA LEU A 52 5.04 16.84 -11.88
C LEU A 52 3.63 16.21 -11.87
N LEU A 53 2.71 16.62 -12.74
CA LEU A 53 1.33 16.13 -12.75
C LEU A 53 1.21 14.62 -12.97
N PRO A 54 1.92 14.00 -13.94
CA PRO A 54 1.86 12.54 -14.11
C PRO A 54 2.35 11.77 -12.88
N LEU A 55 3.36 12.31 -12.17
CA LEU A 55 3.86 11.71 -10.93
C LEU A 55 2.83 11.80 -9.80
N LEU A 56 2.12 12.91 -9.68
CA LEU A 56 1.05 13.08 -8.70
C LEU A 56 -0.15 12.15 -8.97
N ARG A 57 -0.43 11.83 -10.24
CA ARG A 57 -1.49 10.89 -10.64
C ARG A 57 -1.11 9.42 -10.45
N ALA A 58 0.15 9.11 -10.24
CA ALA A 58 0.63 7.72 -10.14
C ALA A 58 -0.14 6.90 -9.09
N GLY A 59 -0.62 7.52 -8.02
CA GLY A 59 -1.43 6.87 -6.99
C GLY A 59 -2.79 6.35 -7.48
N SER A 60 -3.36 6.90 -8.56
CA SER A 60 -4.70 6.52 -9.05
C SER A 60 -4.82 5.05 -9.46
N LEU A 61 -3.72 4.43 -9.89
CA LEU A 61 -3.67 3.01 -10.24
C LEU A 61 -3.58 2.05 -9.04
N MET A 62 -3.49 2.55 -7.82
CA MET A 62 -3.42 1.66 -6.64
C MET A 62 -4.69 0.83 -6.47
N ALA A 63 -5.86 1.40 -6.80
CA ALA A 63 -7.12 0.66 -6.80
C ALA A 63 -7.15 -0.49 -7.80
N ALA A 64 -6.45 -0.33 -8.93
CA ALA A 64 -6.36 -1.32 -10.00
C ALA A 64 -5.15 -2.26 -9.86
N SER A 65 -4.31 -2.07 -8.83
CA SER A 65 -3.15 -2.93 -8.54
C SER A 65 -3.57 -4.01 -7.53
N PRO A 66 -4.16 -5.12 -7.96
CA PRO A 66 -4.84 -6.05 -7.10
C PRO A 66 -3.84 -6.73 -6.31
N ALA A 67 -3.06 -6.74 -5.60
CA ALA A 67 -2.27 -7.76 -4.96
C ALA A 67 -0.88 -7.33 -4.50
N ASP A 68 -0.70 -6.05 -4.22
CA ASP A 68 0.48 -5.64 -3.47
C ASP A 68 0.21 -5.83 -1.96
N PRO A 69 0.93 -6.74 -1.25
CA PRO A 69 0.74 -6.95 0.17
C PRO A 69 0.93 -5.67 1.01
N ALA A 70 1.79 -4.74 0.58
CA ALA A 70 1.96 -3.46 1.24
C ALA A 70 0.73 -2.56 1.05
N VAL A 71 0.17 -2.53 -0.17
CA VAL A 71 -1.07 -1.81 -0.46
C VAL A 71 -2.23 -2.40 0.34
N SER A 72 -2.38 -3.73 0.38
CA SER A 72 -3.41 -4.41 1.19
C SER A 72 -3.28 -4.06 2.67
N ALA A 73 -2.07 -4.03 3.22
CA ALA A 73 -1.84 -3.63 4.60
C ALA A 73 -2.21 -2.16 4.86
N LEU A 74 -1.93 -1.27 3.91
CA LEU A 74 -2.29 0.15 4.01
C LEU A 74 -3.80 0.36 3.90
N LEU A 75 -4.46 -0.32 2.96
CA LEU A 75 -5.91 -0.26 2.77
C LEU A 75 -6.70 -0.89 3.92
N GLY A 76 -6.10 -1.81 4.68
CA GLY A 76 -6.66 -2.33 5.93
C GLY A 76 -6.61 -1.35 7.10
N ALA A 77 -6.20 -0.09 6.90
CA ALA A 77 -6.19 0.92 7.96
C ALA A 77 -7.60 1.24 8.46
N ALA A 78 -7.74 1.44 9.77
CA ALA A 78 -9.02 1.78 10.41
C ALA A 78 -9.48 3.22 10.12
N GLY A 79 -8.60 4.04 9.56
CA GLY A 79 -8.86 5.43 9.18
C GLY A 79 -7.58 6.18 8.84
N PRO A 80 -7.68 7.49 8.52
CA PRO A 80 -6.54 8.28 8.06
C PRO A 80 -5.34 8.28 9.01
N GLY A 81 -5.55 8.42 10.31
CA GLY A 81 -4.46 8.42 11.28
C GLY A 81 -3.70 7.07 11.33
N ASP A 82 -4.42 5.95 11.28
CA ASP A 82 -3.82 4.62 11.20
C ASP A 82 -3.10 4.41 9.86
N LEU A 83 -3.67 4.92 8.76
CA LEU A 83 -3.02 4.88 7.44
C LEU A 83 -1.64 5.56 7.46
N PHE A 84 -1.55 6.78 7.98
CA PHE A 84 -0.28 7.48 8.09
C PHE A 84 0.71 6.75 9.02
N GLY A 85 0.23 6.20 10.13
CA GLY A 85 1.06 5.38 11.02
C GLY A 85 1.60 4.11 10.34
N ARG A 86 0.78 3.44 9.52
CA ARG A 86 1.21 2.29 8.70
C ARG A 86 2.20 2.69 7.63
N TRP A 87 1.96 3.82 6.97
CA TRP A 87 2.87 4.38 5.96
C TRP A 87 4.26 4.63 6.54
N GLN A 88 4.35 5.33 7.68
CA GLN A 88 5.63 5.59 8.36
C GLN A 88 6.38 4.30 8.71
N ARG A 89 5.67 3.26 9.15
CA ARG A 89 6.29 1.95 9.41
C ARG A 89 6.79 1.30 8.11
N LEU A 90 6.00 1.35 7.04
CA LEU A 90 6.40 0.79 5.74
C LEU A 90 7.66 1.47 5.19
N GLU A 91 7.75 2.79 5.29
CA GLU A 91 8.92 3.55 4.82
C GLU A 91 10.22 3.09 5.48
N ALA A 92 10.20 2.67 6.74
CA ALA A 92 11.40 2.17 7.43
C ALA A 92 12.02 0.94 6.73
N PHE A 93 11.22 0.19 5.95
CA PHE A 93 11.65 -1.01 5.25
C PHE A 93 11.79 -0.84 3.74
N THR A 94 11.09 0.13 3.16
CA THR A 94 11.04 0.31 1.70
C THR A 94 11.76 1.56 1.21
N HIS A 95 12.18 2.44 2.12
CA HIS A 95 12.87 3.69 1.77
C HIS A 95 13.88 4.07 2.86
N SER A 96 15.13 4.22 2.50
CA SER A 96 16.20 4.43 3.49
C SER A 96 16.47 5.90 3.84
N ARG A 97 15.93 6.84 3.05
CA ARG A 97 16.37 8.25 3.12
C ARG A 97 15.30 9.23 3.55
N HIS A 98 14.15 9.20 2.92
CA HIS A 98 13.07 10.15 3.17
C HIS A 98 11.98 9.53 4.04
N ARG A 99 11.24 10.38 4.77
CA ARG A 99 10.15 9.95 5.65
C ARG A 99 9.01 10.95 5.58
N VAL A 100 7.80 10.44 5.64
CA VAL A 100 6.59 11.24 5.89
C VAL A 100 6.40 11.33 7.40
N VAL A 101 6.46 12.53 7.95
CA VAL A 101 6.31 12.80 9.38
C VAL A 101 4.95 13.44 9.61
N MET A 102 4.12 12.84 10.45
CA MET A 102 2.87 13.45 10.89
C MET A 102 3.17 14.58 11.87
N ARG A 103 2.71 15.77 11.56
CA ARG A 103 2.83 16.97 12.40
C ARG A 103 1.58 17.18 13.23
N GLU A 104 0.41 16.92 12.63
CA GLU A 104 -0.89 17.06 13.26
C GLU A 104 -1.86 16.03 12.68
N CYS A 105 -2.79 15.52 13.49
CA CYS A 105 -3.86 14.64 13.04
C CYS A 105 -5.10 14.84 13.92
N GLY A 106 -6.21 15.22 13.29
CA GLY A 106 -7.51 15.41 13.92
C GLY A 106 -8.60 14.56 13.23
N ALA A 107 -9.85 14.74 13.68
CA ALA A 107 -10.99 13.98 13.15
C ALA A 107 -11.24 14.20 11.65
N GLY A 108 -10.97 15.42 11.14
CA GLY A 108 -11.23 15.79 9.75
C GLY A 108 -10.00 16.34 9.00
N HIS A 109 -8.81 16.23 9.58
CA HIS A 109 -7.60 16.76 8.94
C HIS A 109 -6.33 16.03 9.37
N ALA A 110 -5.28 16.12 8.56
CA ALA A 110 -3.92 15.77 8.92
C ALA A 110 -2.93 16.74 8.24
N VAL A 111 -1.88 17.10 8.98
CA VAL A 111 -0.73 17.83 8.46
C VAL A 111 0.47 16.90 8.51
N VAL A 112 1.08 16.67 7.37
CA VAL A 112 2.25 15.80 7.25
C VAL A 112 3.35 16.51 6.48
N GLU A 113 4.59 16.15 6.78
CA GLU A 113 5.77 16.72 6.14
C GLU A 113 6.66 15.60 5.60
N HIS A 114 7.04 15.72 4.33
CA HIS A 114 7.99 14.81 3.71
C HIS A 114 9.40 15.34 3.93
N VAL A 115 10.16 14.66 4.75
CA VAL A 115 11.47 15.10 5.24
C VAL A 115 12.59 14.19 4.77
N GLY A 116 13.77 14.76 4.60
CA GLY A 116 15.01 14.04 4.33
C GLY A 116 16.09 14.34 5.39
N PRO A 117 17.26 13.73 5.29
CA PRO A 117 18.42 14.09 6.10
C PRO A 117 18.79 15.57 5.95
N ARG A 118 19.44 16.15 6.97
CA ARG A 118 19.89 17.54 6.91
C ARG A 118 20.68 17.83 5.63
N GLY A 119 20.31 18.92 4.92
CA GLY A 119 20.93 19.33 3.67
C GLY A 119 20.57 18.48 2.44
N ARG A 120 19.67 17.52 2.59
CA ARG A 120 19.22 16.61 1.51
C ARG A 120 17.70 16.39 1.55
N PRO A 121 16.89 17.45 1.34
CA PRO A 121 15.44 17.30 1.31
C PRO A 121 15.00 16.41 0.15
N PRO A 122 13.76 15.90 0.18
CA PRO A 122 13.14 15.29 -0.97
C PRO A 122 13.10 16.24 -2.16
N GLU A 123 13.20 15.69 -3.36
CA GLU A 123 13.04 16.47 -4.57
C GLU A 123 11.56 16.67 -4.93
N PRO A 124 11.20 17.71 -5.71
CA PRO A 124 9.81 17.93 -6.10
C PRO A 124 9.15 16.74 -6.79
N ALA A 125 9.92 15.96 -7.55
CA ALA A 125 9.44 14.73 -8.18
C ALA A 125 9.14 13.62 -7.16
N GLU A 126 9.91 13.52 -6.09
CA GLU A 126 9.69 12.58 -4.99
C GLU A 126 8.48 13.01 -4.15
N ASP A 127 8.35 14.32 -3.87
CA ASP A 127 7.19 14.90 -3.20
C ASP A 127 5.90 14.60 -3.98
N ALA A 128 5.89 14.84 -5.29
CA ALA A 128 4.71 14.62 -6.13
C ALA A 128 4.24 13.16 -6.10
N VAL A 129 5.15 12.20 -6.23
CA VAL A 129 4.81 10.77 -6.20
C VAL A 129 4.24 10.36 -4.85
N VAL A 130 4.91 10.73 -3.75
CA VAL A 130 4.48 10.32 -2.40
C VAL A 130 3.14 10.97 -2.05
N LEU A 131 2.98 12.26 -2.37
CA LEU A 131 1.73 12.98 -2.18
C LEU A 131 0.57 12.33 -2.97
N GLY A 132 0.79 11.98 -4.23
CA GLY A 132 -0.21 11.32 -5.06
C GLY A 132 -0.62 9.95 -4.53
N VAL A 133 0.34 9.15 -4.08
CA VAL A 133 0.09 7.84 -3.48
C VAL A 133 -0.70 7.97 -2.17
N LEU A 134 -0.32 8.88 -1.27
CA LEU A 134 -1.06 9.11 -0.02
C LEU A 134 -2.47 9.63 -0.27
N THR A 135 -2.65 10.53 -1.24
CA THR A 135 -3.97 11.04 -1.64
C THR A 135 -4.88 9.91 -2.12
N ALA A 136 -4.36 9.03 -2.99
CA ALA A 136 -5.12 7.88 -3.48
C ALA A 136 -5.46 6.89 -2.35
N LEU A 137 -4.52 6.59 -1.48
CA LEU A 137 -4.76 5.70 -0.32
C LEU A 137 -5.83 6.26 0.61
N LEU A 138 -5.82 7.56 0.91
CA LEU A 138 -6.84 8.21 1.72
C LEU A 138 -8.23 8.11 1.07
N ALA A 139 -8.32 8.37 -0.23
CA ALA A 139 -9.58 8.20 -0.96
C ALA A 139 -10.07 6.74 -0.92
N LEU A 140 -9.17 5.76 -1.12
CA LEU A 140 -9.49 4.34 -1.10
C LEU A 140 -9.86 3.81 0.30
N THR A 141 -9.33 4.41 1.36
CA THR A 141 -9.71 4.10 2.75
C THR A 141 -10.98 4.83 3.20
N GLY A 142 -11.68 5.49 2.28
CA GLY A 142 -13.01 6.03 2.49
C GLY A 142 -13.06 7.48 2.99
N ALA A 143 -11.98 8.26 2.88
CA ALA A 143 -12.02 9.69 3.16
C ALA A 143 -12.93 10.41 2.15
N ARG A 144 -14.00 11.05 2.66
CA ARG A 144 -14.99 11.78 1.84
C ARG A 144 -14.59 13.24 1.71
N ASP A 145 -14.92 13.84 0.57
CA ASP A 145 -14.65 15.25 0.25
C ASP A 145 -13.19 15.63 0.47
N LEU A 146 -12.29 14.67 0.14
CA LEU A 146 -10.87 14.82 0.34
C LEU A 146 -10.34 16.04 -0.43
N THR A 147 -9.71 16.95 0.31
CA THR A 147 -8.96 18.08 -0.24
C THR A 147 -7.52 18.02 0.22
N VAL A 148 -6.59 18.30 -0.66
CA VAL A 148 -5.17 18.26 -0.37
C VAL A 148 -4.50 19.55 -0.81
N GLY A 149 -3.81 20.18 0.13
CA GLY A 149 -2.99 21.36 -0.10
C GLY A 149 -1.51 21.07 0.15
N ALA A 150 -0.63 21.74 -0.61
CA ALA A 150 0.82 21.63 -0.45
C ALA A 150 1.44 23.03 -0.32
N GLY A 151 2.42 23.17 0.58
CA GLY A 151 3.18 24.40 0.81
C GLY A 151 3.37 24.74 2.28
N TYR A 152 4.48 25.43 2.62
CA TYR A 152 4.78 25.90 3.98
C TYR A 152 4.10 27.25 4.31
N GLY A 153 3.99 28.15 3.37
CA GLY A 153 3.35 29.46 3.54
C GLY A 153 2.04 29.52 2.80
N GLU A 154 2.07 29.95 1.56
CA GLU A 154 0.92 29.88 0.66
C GLU A 154 0.63 28.42 0.31
N VAL A 155 -0.61 28.00 0.55
CA VAL A 155 -1.03 26.61 0.34
C VAL A 155 -1.70 26.50 -1.01
N SER A 156 -1.07 25.78 -1.93
CA SER A 156 -1.66 25.46 -3.23
C SER A 156 -2.55 24.22 -3.13
N THR A 157 -3.81 24.32 -3.53
CA THR A 157 -4.70 23.15 -3.62
C THR A 157 -4.27 22.25 -4.78
N VAL A 158 -3.78 21.05 -4.46
CA VAL A 158 -3.29 20.08 -5.45
C VAL A 158 -4.33 19.01 -5.79
N PHE A 159 -5.28 18.75 -4.90
CA PHE A 159 -6.36 17.80 -5.11
C PHE A 159 -7.65 18.27 -4.44
N ALA A 160 -8.76 18.20 -5.15
CA ALA A 160 -10.09 18.49 -4.63
C ALA A 160 -11.17 17.90 -5.55
N ALA A 161 -12.36 17.61 -5.00
CA ALA A 161 -13.50 17.06 -5.72
C ALA A 161 -13.13 15.83 -6.59
N GLY A 162 -12.35 14.92 -6.01
CA GLY A 162 -11.96 13.67 -6.66
C GLY A 162 -10.91 13.79 -7.78
N ALA A 163 -10.34 14.97 -8.00
CA ALA A 163 -9.41 15.20 -9.11
C ALA A 163 -8.16 15.98 -8.70
N VAL A 164 -7.06 15.72 -9.39
CA VAL A 164 -5.84 16.55 -9.32
C VAL A 164 -6.12 17.91 -9.95
N ARG A 165 -5.81 18.99 -9.24
CA ARG A 165 -6.05 20.39 -9.64
C ARG A 165 -4.81 21.10 -10.13
N ALA A 166 -3.69 20.91 -9.42
CA ALA A 166 -2.42 21.55 -9.74
C ALA A 166 -1.24 20.65 -9.33
N ALA A 167 -0.06 20.92 -9.86
CA ALA A 167 1.17 20.34 -9.35
C ALA A 167 1.55 20.98 -8.00
N PRO A 168 2.20 20.25 -7.08
CA PRO A 168 2.73 20.83 -5.86
C PRO A 168 3.81 21.87 -6.19
N PRO A 169 4.03 22.86 -5.30
CA PRO A 169 5.08 23.85 -5.48
C PRO A 169 6.46 23.20 -5.66
N ARG A 170 7.27 23.74 -6.56
CA ARG A 170 8.63 23.23 -6.79
C ARG A 170 9.57 23.47 -5.62
N HIS A 171 9.30 24.48 -4.79
CA HIS A 171 10.04 24.81 -3.59
C HIS A 171 9.09 24.84 -2.40
N GLY A 172 9.48 24.23 -1.29
CA GLY A 172 8.64 24.17 -0.10
C GLY A 172 7.38 23.29 -0.27
N GLY A 173 7.36 22.38 -1.24
CA GLY A 173 6.22 21.51 -1.52
C GLY A 173 6.07 20.32 -0.57
N GLY A 174 6.97 20.10 0.36
CA GLY A 174 6.99 18.91 1.22
C GLY A 174 6.07 18.95 2.44
N LEU A 175 5.38 20.06 2.73
CA LEU A 175 4.37 20.15 3.78
C LEU A 175 2.98 20.01 3.15
N TRP A 176 2.20 19.02 3.59
CA TRP A 176 0.90 18.68 3.02
C TRP A 176 -0.20 18.75 4.07
N ARG A 177 -1.34 19.33 3.67
CA ARG A 177 -2.55 19.42 4.47
C ARG A 177 -3.65 18.63 3.81
N PHE A 178 -4.10 17.57 4.45
CA PHE A 178 -5.25 16.76 4.04
C PHE A 178 -6.45 17.16 4.88
N THR A 179 -7.61 17.35 4.24
CA THR A 179 -8.88 17.57 4.94
C THR A 179 -9.94 16.65 4.34
N TRP A 180 -10.85 16.16 5.17
CA TRP A 180 -11.98 15.30 4.78
C TRP A 180 -13.19 15.56 5.68
N SER A 181 -14.40 15.40 5.14
CA SER A 181 -15.66 15.63 5.90
C SER A 181 -16.07 14.42 6.76
N GLY A 182 -15.55 13.24 6.49
CA GLY A 182 -15.83 12.00 7.19
C GLY A 182 -15.15 10.80 6.54
N THR A 183 -15.29 9.64 7.16
CA THR A 183 -14.79 8.38 6.62
C THR A 183 -15.94 7.43 6.29
N ALA A 184 -15.98 6.91 5.08
CA ALA A 184 -16.86 5.79 4.73
C ALA A 184 -16.10 4.48 4.90
N PRO A 185 -16.79 3.35 5.09
CA PRO A 185 -16.15 2.05 4.94
C PRO A 185 -15.43 1.98 3.59
N PRO A 186 -14.22 1.40 3.52
CA PRO A 186 -13.52 1.24 2.25
C PRO A 186 -14.43 0.51 1.27
N VAL A 187 -14.57 1.06 0.07
CA VAL A 187 -15.28 0.39 -1.03
C VAL A 187 -14.51 -0.88 -1.32
N PRO A 188 -15.11 -2.08 -1.20
CA PRO A 188 -14.42 -3.30 -1.55
C PRO A 188 -14.03 -3.21 -3.02
N SER A 189 -12.75 -3.02 -3.28
CA SER A 189 -12.17 -3.05 -4.62
C SER A 189 -12.05 -4.51 -5.09
N ASN A 190 -13.18 -5.18 -5.19
CA ASN A 190 -13.31 -6.42 -5.91
C ASN A 190 -14.38 -6.24 -6.99
N PRO A 191 -14.02 -5.85 -8.21
CA PRO A 191 -14.82 -6.28 -9.33
C PRO A 191 -14.59 -7.80 -9.38
N ALA A 192 -15.57 -8.58 -8.92
CA ALA A 192 -15.76 -9.94 -9.41
C ALA A 192 -15.88 -9.80 -10.94
N ARG A 193 -14.77 -9.80 -11.63
CA ARG A 193 -14.70 -9.90 -13.07
C ARG A 193 -15.05 -11.34 -13.39
N THR A 194 -16.34 -11.58 -13.45
CA THR A 194 -16.94 -12.69 -14.21
C THR A 194 -16.56 -12.45 -15.68
N GLY A 195 -15.35 -12.85 -16.04
CA GLY A 195 -14.85 -12.75 -17.38
C GLY A 195 -14.40 -14.12 -17.87
N THR A 196 -14.58 -14.38 -19.13
CA THR A 196 -13.96 -15.45 -19.94
C THR A 196 -12.42 -15.40 -19.88
N ASP A 197 -11.85 -14.52 -19.06
CA ASP A 197 -10.43 -14.33 -18.88
C ASP A 197 -9.81 -15.52 -18.12
N VAL A 198 -8.93 -16.23 -18.80
CA VAL A 198 -8.20 -17.39 -18.28
C VAL A 198 -7.34 -17.02 -17.07
N VAL A 199 -6.77 -15.80 -17.04
CA VAL A 199 -5.94 -15.33 -15.92
C VAL A 199 -6.79 -15.13 -14.68
N ALA A 200 -7.98 -14.54 -14.81
CA ALA A 200 -8.92 -14.35 -13.71
C ALA A 200 -9.41 -15.70 -13.15
N ARG A 201 -9.80 -16.65 -14.03
CA ARG A 201 -10.16 -18.02 -13.62
C ARG A 201 -9.01 -18.74 -12.91
N THR A 202 -7.79 -18.57 -13.40
CA THR A 202 -6.58 -19.11 -12.77
C THR A 202 -6.40 -18.55 -11.35
N ARG A 203 -6.54 -17.24 -11.16
CA ARG A 203 -6.44 -16.61 -9.84
C ARG A 203 -7.46 -17.17 -8.86
N VAL A 204 -8.72 -17.30 -9.27
CA VAL A 204 -9.79 -17.88 -8.44
C VAL A 204 -9.46 -19.31 -8.05
N LEU A 205 -9.07 -20.14 -9.01
CA LEU A 205 -8.79 -21.56 -8.79
C LEU A 205 -7.57 -21.77 -7.89
N LEU A 206 -6.48 -21.05 -8.13
CA LEU A 206 -5.29 -21.11 -7.28
C LEU A 206 -5.56 -20.57 -5.87
N GLY A 207 -6.30 -19.46 -5.76
CA GLY A 207 -6.65 -18.82 -4.50
C GLY A 207 -7.54 -19.66 -3.60
N ALA A 208 -8.35 -20.55 -4.18
CA ALA A 208 -9.25 -21.45 -3.44
C ALA A 208 -8.48 -22.47 -2.57
N ASP A 209 -7.29 -22.90 -3.01
CA ASP A 209 -6.46 -23.84 -2.26
C ASP A 209 -4.96 -23.64 -2.57
N LEU A 210 -4.35 -22.67 -1.91
CA LEU A 210 -2.93 -22.36 -2.08
C LEU A 210 -2.00 -23.43 -1.52
N ALA A 211 -2.48 -24.24 -0.58
CA ALA A 211 -1.71 -25.34 0.02
C ALA A 211 -1.57 -26.54 -0.92
N ARG A 212 -2.48 -26.66 -1.90
CA ARG A 212 -2.42 -27.71 -2.93
C ARG A 212 -1.11 -27.64 -3.71
N ARG A 213 -0.59 -28.79 -4.09
CA ARG A 213 0.61 -28.91 -4.92
C ARG A 213 0.29 -28.58 -6.39
N TRP A 214 0.19 -27.30 -6.66
CA TRP A 214 -0.10 -26.81 -8.00
C TRP A 214 1.07 -26.98 -8.95
N THR A 215 0.80 -27.56 -10.12
CA THR A 215 1.71 -27.58 -11.29
C THR A 215 0.95 -27.06 -12.50
N LEU A 216 1.69 -26.60 -13.51
CA LEU A 216 1.06 -26.09 -14.74
C LEU A 216 0.17 -27.15 -15.43
N PRO A 217 0.55 -28.45 -15.53
CA PRO A 217 -0.33 -29.48 -16.06
C PRO A 217 -1.61 -29.68 -15.24
N VAL A 218 -1.52 -29.72 -13.90
CA VAL A 218 -2.69 -29.84 -13.02
C VAL A 218 -3.64 -28.68 -13.22
N LEU A 219 -3.10 -27.45 -13.23
CA LEU A 219 -3.90 -26.25 -13.45
C LEU A 219 -4.57 -26.23 -14.85
N ALA A 220 -3.85 -26.66 -15.88
CA ALA A 220 -4.39 -26.74 -17.24
C ALA A 220 -5.55 -27.74 -17.32
N ALA A 221 -5.43 -28.91 -16.69
CA ALA A 221 -6.50 -29.91 -16.61
C ALA A 221 -7.73 -29.36 -15.90
N GLU A 222 -7.59 -28.69 -14.75
CA GLU A 222 -8.70 -28.07 -14.01
C GLU A 222 -9.42 -26.96 -14.81
N LEU A 223 -8.69 -26.24 -15.65
CA LEU A 223 -9.25 -25.20 -16.51
C LEU A 223 -9.83 -25.72 -17.83
N GLY A 224 -9.60 -27.00 -18.15
CA GLY A 224 -10.00 -27.58 -19.43
C GLY A 224 -9.20 -27.03 -20.61
N LEU A 225 -7.91 -26.70 -20.41
CA LEU A 225 -7.07 -26.07 -21.43
C LEU A 225 -5.83 -26.93 -21.75
N PRO A 226 -5.33 -26.88 -23.00
CA PRO A 226 -4.02 -27.41 -23.31
C PRO A 226 -2.92 -26.66 -22.53
N VAL A 227 -1.92 -27.39 -21.99
CA VAL A 227 -0.82 -26.80 -21.19
C VAL A 227 -0.12 -25.64 -21.90
N ARG A 228 0.20 -25.82 -23.20
CA ARG A 228 0.85 -24.77 -24.00
C ARG A 228 0.02 -23.51 -24.14
N SER A 229 -1.30 -23.65 -24.29
CA SER A 229 -2.23 -22.51 -24.38
C SER A 229 -2.29 -21.73 -23.09
N LEU A 230 -2.36 -22.45 -21.95
CA LEU A 230 -2.34 -21.84 -20.63
C LEU A 230 -0.99 -21.14 -20.38
N GLN A 231 0.12 -21.82 -20.68
CA GLN A 231 1.47 -21.25 -20.50
C GLN A 231 1.63 -19.92 -21.25
N ARG A 232 1.21 -19.88 -22.53
CA ARG A 232 1.27 -18.67 -23.34
C ARG A 232 0.47 -17.52 -22.71
N ARG A 233 -0.77 -17.78 -22.27
CA ARG A 233 -1.62 -16.75 -21.64
C ARG A 233 -1.05 -16.26 -20.30
N LEU A 234 -0.46 -17.15 -19.50
CA LEU A 234 0.15 -16.76 -18.23
C LEU A 234 1.48 -16.00 -18.40
N THR A 235 2.15 -16.11 -19.55
CA THR A 235 3.38 -15.35 -19.83
C THR A 235 3.14 -13.84 -19.77
N GLU A 236 1.95 -13.37 -20.15
CA GLU A 236 1.56 -11.96 -20.10
C GLU A 236 1.54 -11.39 -18.65
N VAL A 237 1.40 -12.28 -17.67
CA VAL A 237 1.39 -11.91 -16.23
C VAL A 237 2.60 -12.47 -15.47
N GLY A 238 3.71 -12.69 -16.18
CA GLY A 238 4.97 -13.18 -15.59
C GLY A 238 5.07 -14.70 -15.44
N GLY A 239 4.08 -15.46 -15.90
CA GLY A 239 4.07 -16.93 -15.90
C GLY A 239 3.44 -17.55 -14.64
N PHE A 240 3.23 -18.86 -14.70
CA PHE A 240 2.56 -19.62 -13.65
C PHE A 240 3.22 -19.47 -12.26
N SER A 241 4.55 -19.63 -12.19
CA SER A 241 5.28 -19.56 -10.91
C SER A 241 5.24 -18.17 -10.29
N HIS A 242 5.24 -17.13 -11.13
CA HIS A 242 5.12 -15.76 -10.68
C HIS A 242 3.74 -15.51 -10.08
N LEU A 243 2.68 -15.84 -10.83
CA LEU A 243 1.30 -15.67 -10.40
C LEU A 243 0.97 -16.44 -9.12
N LEU A 244 1.38 -17.72 -9.03
CA LEU A 244 1.20 -18.52 -7.81
C LEU A 244 1.95 -17.90 -6.62
N GLY A 245 3.16 -17.41 -6.87
CA GLY A 245 3.96 -16.75 -5.83
C GLY A 245 3.37 -15.42 -5.35
N GLU A 246 2.71 -14.66 -6.23
CA GLU A 246 1.95 -13.46 -5.84
C GLU A 246 0.79 -13.83 -4.93
N LEU A 247 -0.09 -14.73 -5.37
CA LEU A 247 -1.26 -15.16 -4.60
C LEU A 247 -0.89 -15.68 -3.21
N ARG A 248 0.19 -16.46 -3.13
CA ARG A 248 0.73 -16.95 -1.83
C ARG A 248 1.20 -15.81 -0.94
N ALA A 249 1.89 -14.82 -1.49
CA ALA A 249 2.37 -13.68 -0.71
C ALA A 249 1.22 -12.78 -0.22
N GLU A 250 0.19 -12.60 -1.05
CA GLU A 250 -1.03 -11.86 -0.71
C GLU A 250 -1.79 -12.51 0.44
N ALA A 251 -2.08 -13.82 0.30
CA ALA A 251 -2.78 -14.57 1.34
C ALA A 251 -1.98 -14.57 2.65
N ALA A 252 -0.64 -14.75 2.55
CA ALA A 252 0.22 -14.68 3.71
C ALA A 252 0.21 -13.29 4.37
N ALA A 253 0.23 -12.21 3.58
CA ALA A 253 0.16 -10.86 4.09
C ALA A 253 -1.16 -10.62 4.85
N ALA A 254 -2.29 -11.07 4.30
CA ALA A 254 -3.60 -10.98 4.96
C ALA A 254 -3.61 -11.73 6.30
N LEU A 255 -3.11 -12.97 6.33
CA LEU A 255 -3.04 -13.78 7.54
C LEU A 255 -2.04 -13.24 8.58
N LEU A 256 -0.99 -12.56 8.16
CA LEU A 256 -0.01 -11.95 9.07
C LEU A 256 -0.57 -10.73 9.81
N LEU A 257 -1.65 -10.12 9.34
CA LEU A 257 -2.34 -9.02 10.02
C LEU A 257 -3.14 -9.49 11.23
N ASP A 258 -3.46 -10.79 11.28
CA ASP A 258 -4.12 -11.46 12.38
C ASP A 258 -3.08 -12.23 13.22
N ASP A 259 -3.18 -12.13 14.54
CA ASP A 259 -2.27 -12.80 15.49
C ASP A 259 -2.65 -14.27 15.78
N ALA A 260 -3.76 -14.74 15.22
CA ALA A 260 -4.31 -16.06 15.53
C ALA A 260 -3.38 -17.23 15.19
N HIS A 261 -2.40 -17.04 14.27
CA HIS A 261 -1.58 -18.12 13.75
C HIS A 261 -0.07 -17.85 13.83
N SER A 262 0.69 -18.92 14.08
CA SER A 262 2.16 -18.84 13.99
C SER A 262 2.61 -18.59 12.54
N ILE A 263 3.77 -17.98 12.37
CA ILE A 263 4.36 -17.72 11.04
C ILE A 263 4.54 -19.02 10.24
N GLY A 264 4.91 -20.13 10.92
CA GLY A 264 5.03 -21.42 10.28
C GLY A 264 3.70 -21.97 9.75
N VAL A 265 2.62 -21.85 10.53
CA VAL A 265 1.26 -22.25 10.11
C VAL A 265 0.79 -21.44 8.92
N ILE A 266 1.03 -20.11 8.92
CA ILE A 266 0.69 -19.25 7.79
C ILE A 266 1.45 -19.67 6.54
N GLY A 267 2.77 -19.91 6.64
CA GLY A 267 3.58 -20.38 5.52
C GLY A 267 3.04 -21.69 4.94
N PHE A 268 2.68 -22.64 5.79
CA PHE A 268 2.08 -23.90 5.38
C PHE A 268 0.73 -23.70 4.67
N ALA A 269 -0.19 -22.95 5.28
CA ALA A 269 -1.51 -22.68 4.72
C ALA A 269 -1.45 -21.96 3.36
N CYS A 270 -0.43 -21.12 3.16
CA CYS A 270 -0.17 -20.47 1.88
C CYS A 270 0.65 -21.32 0.89
N GLY A 271 0.91 -22.60 1.20
CA GLY A 271 1.53 -23.57 0.30
C GLY A 271 3.04 -23.41 0.12
N TYR A 272 3.75 -22.81 1.07
CA TYR A 272 5.21 -22.82 1.10
C TYR A 272 5.73 -24.15 1.65
N ALA A 273 6.88 -24.62 1.16
CA ALA A 273 7.44 -25.91 1.53
C ALA A 273 7.96 -25.93 2.98
N ASP A 274 8.57 -24.81 3.40
CA ASP A 274 9.15 -24.63 4.72
C ASP A 274 9.24 -23.15 5.10
N GLN A 275 9.59 -22.85 6.34
CA GLN A 275 9.70 -21.50 6.85
C GLN A 275 10.84 -20.67 6.20
N PRO A 276 12.05 -21.23 5.94
CA PRO A 276 13.07 -20.56 5.18
C PRO A 276 12.63 -20.17 3.77
N HIS A 277 11.94 -21.07 3.05
CA HIS A 277 11.37 -20.80 1.74
C HIS A 277 10.34 -19.67 1.81
N PHE A 278 9.41 -19.75 2.77
CA PHE A 278 8.42 -18.69 3.03
C PHE A 278 9.11 -17.35 3.27
N THR A 279 10.05 -17.28 4.22
CA THR A 279 10.73 -16.05 4.59
C THR A 279 11.45 -15.40 3.39
N ARG A 280 12.23 -16.20 2.64
CA ARG A 280 12.96 -15.73 1.47
C ARG A 280 12.02 -15.22 0.38
N HIS A 281 10.98 -15.99 0.07
CA HIS A 281 10.06 -15.70 -1.02
C HIS A 281 9.15 -14.50 -0.72
N PHE A 282 8.67 -14.42 0.52
CA PHE A 282 7.88 -13.29 1.00
C PHE A 282 8.71 -12.01 0.99
N ARG A 283 9.96 -12.07 1.49
CA ARG A 283 10.87 -10.93 1.49
C ARG A 283 11.20 -10.42 0.07
N LEU A 284 11.38 -11.30 -0.89
CA LEU A 284 11.60 -10.90 -2.29
C LEU A 284 10.44 -10.06 -2.86
N ARG A 285 9.21 -10.27 -2.37
CA ARG A 285 8.01 -9.58 -2.87
C ARG A 285 7.63 -8.35 -2.07
N THR A 286 7.89 -8.35 -0.76
CA THR A 286 7.41 -7.30 0.16
C THR A 286 8.53 -6.41 0.70
N ALA A 287 9.80 -6.75 0.43
CA ALA A 287 10.99 -6.20 1.07
C ALA A 287 11.11 -6.48 2.58
N MET A 288 10.17 -7.23 3.17
CA MET A 288 10.08 -7.49 4.61
C MET A 288 10.04 -9.00 4.88
N THR A 289 10.62 -9.42 6.01
CA THR A 289 10.36 -10.77 6.50
C THR A 289 8.92 -10.88 7.02
N PRO A 290 8.30 -12.10 7.05
CA PRO A 290 6.97 -12.27 7.62
C PRO A 290 6.85 -11.75 9.05
N ALA A 291 7.88 -11.96 9.88
CA ALA A 291 7.92 -11.45 11.26
C ALA A 291 7.93 -9.91 11.32
N ALA A 292 8.76 -9.27 10.50
CA ALA A 292 8.83 -7.82 10.42
C ALA A 292 7.51 -7.23 9.88
N TYR A 293 6.90 -7.89 8.89
CA TYR A 293 5.61 -7.48 8.33
C TYR A 293 4.51 -7.54 9.39
N ARG A 294 4.38 -8.66 10.12
CA ARG A 294 3.45 -8.79 11.24
C ARG A 294 3.66 -7.70 12.28
N SER A 295 4.90 -7.51 12.74
CA SER A 295 5.22 -6.49 13.75
C SER A 295 4.86 -5.08 13.30
N ALA A 296 5.05 -4.76 12.01
CA ALA A 296 4.79 -3.43 11.47
C ALA A 296 3.29 -3.13 11.28
N PHE A 297 2.49 -4.17 10.95
CA PHE A 297 1.12 -3.98 10.46
C PHE A 297 0.03 -4.67 11.30
N ARG A 298 0.41 -5.31 12.43
CA ARG A 298 -0.54 -5.94 13.34
C ARG A 298 -1.61 -4.94 13.78
N ARG A 299 -2.87 -5.35 13.71
CA ARG A 299 -3.97 -4.56 14.27
C ARG A 299 -3.82 -4.52 15.78
N SER A 300 -3.61 -3.33 16.34
CA SER A 300 -3.63 -3.16 17.80
C SER A 300 -5.09 -3.07 18.25
N ASP A 301 -5.60 -4.08 18.94
CA ASP A 301 -6.93 -4.08 19.57
C ASP A 301 -7.06 -3.09 20.73
N ALA A 302 -6.08 -2.22 20.92
CA ALA A 302 -6.01 -1.28 22.04
C ALA A 302 -7.07 -0.16 22.03
N HIS A 303 -7.93 -0.09 21.01
CA HIS A 303 -8.93 0.99 20.93
C HIS A 303 -10.36 0.60 21.33
N GLN A 304 -10.65 -0.67 21.64
CA GLN A 304 -12.01 -1.08 22.05
C GLN A 304 -12.20 -1.20 23.57
N SER A 305 -11.15 -1.23 24.37
CA SER A 305 -11.28 -1.37 25.84
C SER A 305 -11.41 -0.04 26.61
N GLY A 306 -11.37 1.10 25.93
CA GLY A 306 -11.43 2.42 26.59
C GLY A 306 -12.82 3.05 26.73
N ALA A 307 -13.86 2.48 26.10
CA ALA A 307 -15.15 3.16 25.98
C ALA A 307 -16.24 2.71 26.98
N THR A 308 -16.02 1.69 27.80
CA THR A 308 -17.07 1.14 28.68
C THR A 308 -16.84 1.32 30.19
N ALA A 309 -15.86 2.11 30.61
CA ALA A 309 -15.57 2.29 32.05
C ALA A 309 -15.90 3.71 32.57
N ARG A 310 -16.93 4.39 32.07
CA ARG A 310 -17.29 5.73 32.55
C ARG A 310 -18.77 5.98 32.67
N THR A 311 -19.51 5.10 33.33
CA THR A 311 -20.84 5.46 33.92
C THR A 311 -21.22 4.46 35.01
N ALA A 312 -20.75 4.67 36.24
CA ALA A 312 -21.47 4.26 37.44
C ALA A 312 -20.81 4.96 38.66
N ARG A 313 -21.25 6.17 38.98
CA ARG A 313 -21.15 6.68 40.35
C ARG A 313 -22.48 6.38 41.01
N PRO A 314 -22.56 5.63 42.12
CA PRO A 314 -23.73 5.58 42.93
C PRO A 314 -23.84 6.82 43.81
N HIS A 315 -24.95 7.49 43.79
CA HIS A 315 -25.34 8.55 44.70
C HIS A 315 -25.35 8.00 46.15
N GLY A 316 -24.54 8.61 46.98
CA GLY A 316 -24.51 8.35 48.41
C GLY A 316 -25.80 8.81 49.09
N ALA A 317 -26.37 7.92 49.86
CA ALA A 317 -27.51 8.16 50.70
C ALA A 317 -27.18 9.13 51.86
N ALA A 318 -27.96 10.17 51.99
CA ALA A 318 -27.98 11.06 53.15
C ALA A 318 -28.47 10.30 54.39
N ARG A 319 -27.68 10.31 55.46
CA ARG A 319 -28.17 9.91 56.79
C ARG A 319 -28.67 11.16 57.52
N SER A 320 -29.95 11.23 57.73
CA SER A 320 -30.59 12.13 58.71
C SER A 320 -30.27 11.62 60.10
N ARG A 321 -29.74 12.50 60.94
CA ARG A 321 -29.78 12.33 62.41
C ARG A 321 -30.92 13.20 62.93
N THR A 322 -31.82 12.59 63.66
CA THR A 322 -32.73 13.26 64.58
C THR A 322 -32.52 12.70 65.97
N ALA A 323 -32.49 13.64 66.92
CA ALA A 323 -32.58 13.59 68.41
C ALA A 323 -31.41 12.87 69.10
#